data_36fba430df3af4ad384391571b28d4fe
#
_entry.id   36fba430df3af4ad384391571b28d4fe
#
_cell.length_a   1.000
_cell.length_b   1.000
_cell.length_c   1.000
_cell.angle_alpha   90.00
_cell.angle_beta   90.00
_cell.angle_gamma   90.00
#
_symmetry.space_group_name_H-M   'P 1'
#
loop_
_entity.id
_entity.type
_entity.pdbx_description
1 polymer ?
#
loop_
_entity_poly.entity_id
_entity_poly.type
_entity_poly.pdbx_seq_one_letter_code
_entity_poly.pdbx_strand_id
1 'polypeptide(L)'
;MAWGKAGSETLATSTTSGITITPSSASIFNQYFINSMVDSNTKPPTLKLSGTSTSMAYRKSDNGNSGGADTNSTGEPDFRLADGTSDMQGFNVGYVSNIYGEPKLGINFYVNAMAIGSTAISRSKRACKDSTTAQFTSLRFRMHTGATNTIADSNFTVLGSDEVLYVVQDGAIFYEKDTNKEYIISNNTWTEL
;
A
#
# COMPACT_ATOMS: atom_id res chain seq x y z
N MET A 1 -2.81 14.66 -10.37
CA MET A 1 -2.86 13.27 -9.86
C MET A 1 -4.08 13.17 -8.98
N ALA A 2 -5.07 12.41 -9.40
CA ALA A 2 -6.27 12.15 -8.60
C ALA A 2 -6.14 10.79 -7.92
N TRP A 3 -6.39 10.74 -6.62
CA TRP A 3 -6.50 9.50 -5.87
C TRP A 3 -7.97 9.08 -5.85
N GLY A 4 -8.26 7.91 -6.41
CA GLY A 4 -9.60 7.32 -6.41
C GLY A 4 -9.69 6.12 -5.48
N LYS A 5 -10.89 5.82 -4.97
CA LYS A 5 -11.11 4.62 -4.17
C LYS A 5 -10.94 3.38 -5.05
N ALA A 6 -9.93 2.58 -4.77
CA ALA A 6 -9.70 1.31 -5.46
C ALA A 6 -10.45 0.14 -4.79
N GLY A 7 -10.68 0.22 -3.49
CA GLY A 7 -11.48 -0.76 -2.75
C GLY A 7 -11.36 -0.56 -1.24
N SER A 8 -12.32 -1.11 -0.52
CA SER A 8 -12.32 -1.14 0.94
C SER A 8 -13.15 -2.30 1.44
N GLU A 9 -12.68 -2.97 2.48
CA GLU A 9 -13.39 -4.06 3.12
C GLU A 9 -13.12 -4.02 4.63
N THR A 10 -14.17 -4.30 5.40
CA THR A 10 -14.09 -4.54 6.85
C THR A 10 -14.53 -5.97 7.12
N LEU A 11 -13.74 -6.71 7.88
CA LEU A 11 -14.07 -8.09 8.21
C LEU A 11 -15.23 -8.16 9.23
N ALA A 12 -16.29 -8.85 8.86
CA ALA A 12 -17.37 -9.16 9.79
C ALA A 12 -17.00 -10.30 10.75
N THR A 13 -16.09 -11.18 10.35
CA THR A 13 -15.63 -12.34 11.14
C THR A 13 -14.14 -12.54 10.95
N SER A 14 -13.49 -13.06 11.98
CA SER A 14 -12.06 -13.37 11.92
C SER A 14 -11.74 -14.44 10.87
N THR A 15 -10.69 -14.25 10.11
CA THR A 15 -10.28 -15.14 9.01
C THR A 15 -8.77 -15.28 8.87
N THR A 16 -8.29 -16.46 8.52
CA THR A 16 -6.89 -16.70 8.11
C THR A 16 -6.60 -16.21 6.71
N SER A 17 -7.64 -16.03 5.89
CA SER A 17 -7.49 -15.57 4.50
C SER A 17 -7.12 -14.10 4.39
N GLY A 18 -7.45 -13.29 5.39
CA GLY A 18 -7.28 -11.84 5.33
C GLY A 18 -8.28 -11.16 4.37
N ILE A 19 -8.00 -9.92 4.03
CA ILE A 19 -8.80 -9.08 3.16
C ILE A 19 -8.13 -8.97 1.79
N THR A 20 -8.86 -9.16 0.71
CA THR A 20 -8.35 -9.01 -0.66
C THR A 20 -9.09 -7.92 -1.40
N ILE A 21 -8.38 -6.89 -1.82
CA ILE A 21 -8.91 -5.86 -2.70
C ILE A 21 -8.44 -6.13 -4.13
N THR A 22 -9.39 -6.23 -5.05
CA THR A 22 -9.14 -6.34 -6.50
C THR A 22 -9.68 -5.08 -7.15
N PRO A 23 -8.84 -4.08 -7.44
CA PRO A 23 -9.28 -2.87 -8.13
C PRO A 23 -9.85 -3.21 -9.51
N SER A 24 -10.97 -2.60 -9.87
CA SER A 24 -11.63 -2.85 -11.17
C SER A 24 -10.77 -2.47 -12.38
N SER A 25 -9.80 -1.59 -12.18
CA SER A 25 -8.91 -1.06 -13.22
C SER A 25 -7.47 -1.04 -12.74
N ALA A 26 -7.01 -2.15 -12.16
CA ALA A 26 -5.67 -2.24 -11.56
C ALA A 26 -4.53 -1.89 -12.52
N SER A 27 -4.71 -2.11 -13.82
CA SER A 27 -3.72 -1.80 -14.84
C SER A 27 -3.52 -0.31 -15.11
N ILE A 28 -4.46 0.54 -14.70
CA ILE A 28 -4.34 2.00 -14.86
C ILE A 28 -3.78 2.69 -13.63
N PHE A 29 -3.66 1.99 -12.51
CA PHE A 29 -3.11 2.55 -11.28
C PHE A 29 -1.63 2.21 -11.16
N ASN A 30 -0.79 3.24 -11.16
CA ASN A 30 0.66 3.07 -10.95
C ASN A 30 1.06 3.12 -9.49
N GLN A 31 0.25 3.69 -8.63
CA GLN A 31 0.51 3.79 -7.20
C GLN A 31 -0.74 3.52 -6.39
N TYR A 32 -0.55 2.92 -5.22
CA TYR A 32 -1.60 2.68 -4.26
C TYR A 32 -1.22 3.28 -2.91
N PHE A 33 -2.16 3.98 -2.31
CA PHE A 33 -2.14 4.36 -0.91
C PHE A 33 -2.96 3.33 -0.13
N ILE A 34 -2.41 2.86 0.96
CA ILE A 34 -2.98 1.78 1.76
C ILE A 34 -3.20 2.28 3.18
N ASN A 35 -4.39 2.08 3.68
CA ASN A 35 -4.75 2.32 5.07
C ASN A 35 -5.37 1.04 5.64
N SER A 36 -4.90 0.61 6.80
CA SER A 36 -5.48 -0.53 7.48
C SER A 36 -5.49 -0.34 8.98
N MET A 37 -6.58 -0.73 9.60
CA MET A 37 -6.68 -1.00 11.03
C MET A 37 -6.67 -2.52 11.24
N VAL A 38 -5.86 -2.97 12.15
CA VAL A 38 -5.65 -4.39 12.40
C VAL A 38 -5.85 -4.66 13.86
N ASP A 39 -6.59 -5.69 14.14
CA ASP A 39 -6.47 -6.40 15.41
C ASP A 39 -5.83 -7.76 15.12
N SER A 40 -4.74 -8.07 15.78
CA SER A 40 -3.90 -9.23 15.50
C SER A 40 -3.52 -9.96 16.77
N ASN A 41 -3.65 -11.24 16.73
CA ASN A 41 -3.47 -12.10 17.90
C ASN A 41 -2.03 -12.60 18.11
N THR A 42 -1.12 -12.61 17.17
CA THR A 42 0.28 -13.07 17.44
C THR A 42 1.26 -12.86 16.29
N LYS A 43 0.83 -12.44 15.12
CA LYS A 43 1.67 -12.34 13.93
C LYS A 43 1.61 -10.94 13.30
N PRO A 44 2.71 -10.50 12.70
CA PRO A 44 2.71 -9.20 12.04
C PRO A 44 1.76 -9.17 10.85
N PRO A 45 1.11 -8.02 10.59
CA PRO A 45 0.38 -7.82 9.37
C PRO A 45 1.32 -7.78 8.16
N THR A 46 0.86 -8.32 7.05
CA THR A 46 1.58 -8.35 5.79
C THR A 46 0.68 -7.93 4.64
N LEU A 47 1.30 -7.41 3.59
CA LEU A 47 0.67 -7.11 2.32
C LEU A 47 1.24 -8.06 1.26
N LYS A 48 0.38 -8.83 0.62
CA LYS A 48 0.71 -9.64 -0.54
C LYS A 48 0.17 -8.99 -1.80
N LEU A 49 1.03 -8.83 -2.80
CA LEU A 49 0.66 -8.40 -4.14
C LEU A 49 0.44 -9.63 -5.01
N SER A 50 -0.59 -9.65 -5.87
CA SER A 50 -0.81 -10.77 -6.78
C SER A 50 0.33 -10.88 -7.81
N GLY A 51 0.71 -12.10 -8.16
CA GLY A 51 1.77 -12.35 -9.14
C GLY A 51 3.19 -12.01 -8.66
N THR A 52 3.35 -11.64 -7.39
CA THR A 52 4.67 -11.33 -6.83
C THR A 52 5.47 -12.60 -6.53
N SER A 53 6.80 -12.45 -6.54
CA SER A 53 7.72 -13.51 -6.15
C SER A 53 7.59 -13.86 -4.65
N THR A 54 8.18 -14.98 -4.26
CA THR A 54 8.32 -15.37 -2.86
C THR A 54 9.59 -14.79 -2.21
N SER A 55 10.28 -13.89 -2.90
CA SER A 55 11.57 -13.33 -2.48
C SER A 55 11.52 -11.81 -2.41
N MET A 56 10.71 -11.30 -1.51
CA MET A 56 10.69 -9.89 -1.21
C MET A 56 11.82 -9.50 -0.27
N ALA A 57 12.30 -8.29 -0.42
CA ALA A 57 13.24 -7.68 0.53
C ALA A 57 12.56 -6.54 1.27
N TYR A 58 12.91 -6.38 2.54
CA TYR A 58 12.53 -5.19 3.29
C TYR A 58 13.68 -4.66 4.13
N ARG A 59 13.63 -3.36 4.39
CA ARG A 59 14.42 -2.68 5.39
C ARG A 59 13.50 -2.02 6.40
N LYS A 60 13.75 -2.19 7.68
CA LYS A 60 12.95 -1.63 8.75
C LYS A 60 13.75 -0.73 9.66
N SER A 61 13.07 0.25 10.22
CA SER A 61 13.52 1.06 11.35
C SER A 61 12.42 1.06 12.39
N ASP A 62 12.68 0.46 13.54
CA ASP A 62 11.73 0.35 14.65
C ASP A 62 12.15 1.28 15.78
N ASN A 63 11.26 2.18 16.20
CA ASN A 63 11.46 3.04 17.36
C ASN A 63 10.37 2.72 18.40
N GLY A 64 10.79 2.46 19.62
CA GLY A 64 9.87 2.22 20.76
C GLY A 64 10.00 0.84 21.39
N ASN A 65 10.82 -0.05 20.83
CA ASN A 65 11.26 -1.25 21.53
C ASN A 65 12.76 -1.13 21.84
N SER A 66 13.18 -1.66 22.97
CA SER A 66 14.59 -1.64 23.40
C SER A 66 15.47 -2.33 22.33
N GLY A 67 16.21 -1.54 21.57
CA GLY A 67 17.12 -2.05 20.56
C GLY A 67 16.78 -1.68 19.12
N GLY A 68 16.11 -0.56 18.87
CA GLY A 68 15.73 -0.05 17.54
C GLY A 68 16.90 0.03 16.56
N ALA A 69 17.30 -1.11 16.00
CA ALA A 69 18.31 -1.21 14.97
C ALA A 69 17.64 -1.24 13.60
N ASP A 70 18.22 -0.54 12.64
CA ASP A 70 17.93 -0.74 11.24
C ASP A 70 18.30 -2.18 10.86
N THR A 71 17.31 -2.96 10.44
CA THR A 71 17.52 -4.33 9.96
C THR A 71 16.99 -4.50 8.55
N ASN A 72 17.57 -5.44 7.83
CA ASN A 72 17.10 -5.86 6.53
C ASN A 72 16.79 -7.36 6.53
N SER A 73 15.88 -7.78 5.67
CA SER A 73 15.62 -9.18 5.40
C SER A 73 15.36 -9.38 3.92
N THR A 74 15.67 -10.58 3.44
CA THR A 74 15.41 -11.02 2.07
C THR A 74 14.72 -12.38 2.11
N GLY A 75 14.04 -12.76 1.02
CA GLY A 75 13.34 -14.04 0.95
C GLY A 75 12.00 -14.07 1.67
N GLU A 76 11.43 -12.91 1.95
CA GLU A 76 10.11 -12.82 2.58
C GLU A 76 8.99 -13.12 1.56
N PRO A 77 7.95 -13.83 1.96
CA PRO A 77 6.85 -14.18 1.06
C PRO A 77 5.88 -13.02 0.79
N ASP A 78 5.87 -12.01 1.65
CA ASP A 78 4.96 -10.86 1.61
C ASP A 78 5.69 -9.59 2.09
N PHE A 79 5.19 -8.42 1.74
CA PHE A 79 5.61 -7.16 2.36
C PHE A 79 5.20 -7.15 3.83
N ARG A 80 6.14 -7.36 4.72
CA ARG A 80 5.89 -7.30 6.16
C ARG A 80 5.68 -5.85 6.58
N LEU A 81 4.49 -5.54 7.11
CA LEU A 81 4.10 -4.17 7.47
C LEU A 81 4.57 -3.78 8.88
N ALA A 82 4.67 -4.75 9.78
CA ALA A 82 5.15 -4.55 11.15
C ALA A 82 5.90 -5.79 11.68
N ASP A 83 6.53 -5.68 12.83
CA ASP A 83 6.92 -6.84 13.63
C ASP A 83 5.75 -7.27 14.52
N GLY A 84 5.54 -8.58 14.59
CA GLY A 84 4.46 -9.12 15.41
C GLY A 84 4.87 -9.26 16.85
N THR A 85 4.01 -8.80 17.72
CA THR A 85 3.91 -9.21 19.11
C THR A 85 2.43 -9.27 19.45
N SER A 86 2.05 -10.04 20.45
CA SER A 86 0.68 -10.42 20.79
C SER A 86 -0.37 -9.30 20.86
N ASP A 87 -1.60 -9.64 20.48
CA ASP A 87 -2.86 -8.92 20.70
C ASP A 87 -2.82 -7.38 20.57
N MET A 88 -2.72 -6.90 19.33
CA MET A 88 -2.49 -5.48 19.11
C MET A 88 -3.42 -4.86 18.09
N GLN A 89 -4.12 -3.83 18.52
CA GLN A 89 -4.66 -2.86 17.58
C GLN A 89 -3.52 -2.10 16.92
N GLY A 90 -3.49 -2.12 15.59
CA GLY A 90 -2.50 -1.43 14.80
C GLY A 90 -3.11 -0.59 13.71
N PHE A 91 -2.48 0.52 13.43
CA PHE A 91 -2.82 1.41 12.32
C PHE A 91 -1.65 1.46 11.35
N ASN A 92 -1.95 1.28 10.08
CA ASN A 92 -0.97 1.24 9.00
C ASN A 92 -1.32 2.20 7.89
N VAL A 93 -0.33 2.93 7.42
CA VAL A 93 -0.39 3.76 6.21
C VAL A 93 0.79 3.44 5.33
N GLY A 94 0.54 3.17 4.05
CA GLY A 94 1.60 2.83 3.12
C GLY A 94 1.31 3.23 1.68
N TYR A 95 2.37 3.19 0.88
CA TYR A 95 2.33 3.41 -0.56
C TYR A 95 3.03 2.25 -1.25
N VAL A 96 2.46 1.82 -2.37
CA VAL A 96 3.06 0.76 -3.20
C VAL A 96 3.02 1.19 -4.66
N SER A 97 4.16 1.07 -5.34
CA SER A 97 4.25 1.30 -6.79
C SER A 97 3.72 0.09 -7.56
N ASN A 98 3.08 0.33 -8.69
CA ASN A 98 2.58 -0.71 -9.60
C ASN A 98 2.95 -0.43 -11.07
N ILE A 99 4.07 0.22 -11.31
CA ILE A 99 4.53 0.58 -12.66
C ILE A 99 4.88 -0.70 -13.43
N TYR A 100 4.38 -0.80 -14.65
CA TYR A 100 4.73 -1.90 -15.56
C TYR A 100 6.23 -1.83 -15.94
N GLY A 101 6.87 -2.99 -16.00
CA GLY A 101 8.30 -3.07 -16.33
C GLY A 101 9.25 -2.80 -15.17
N GLU A 102 8.76 -2.24 -14.06
CA GLU A 102 9.59 -1.84 -12.92
C GLU A 102 9.35 -2.73 -11.69
N PRO A 103 10.37 -2.92 -10.84
CA PRO A 103 10.21 -3.55 -9.55
C PRO A 103 9.15 -2.84 -8.69
N LYS A 104 8.41 -3.60 -7.90
CA LYS A 104 7.43 -3.00 -6.99
C LYS A 104 8.14 -2.51 -5.73
N LEU A 105 7.96 -1.23 -5.43
CA LEU A 105 8.51 -0.59 -4.25
C LEU A 105 7.38 -0.21 -3.31
N GLY A 106 7.59 -0.41 -2.03
CA GLY A 106 6.64 -0.02 -1.00
C GLY A 106 7.30 0.72 0.14
N ILE A 107 6.60 1.69 0.70
CA ILE A 107 6.93 2.31 1.98
C ILE A 107 5.74 2.19 2.90
N ASN A 108 6.00 1.99 4.18
CA ASN A 108 4.98 1.74 5.16
C ASN A 108 5.32 2.37 6.50
N PHE A 109 4.31 2.93 7.14
CA PHE A 109 4.32 3.44 8.50
C PHE A 109 3.29 2.69 9.32
N TYR A 110 3.72 2.09 10.41
CA TYR A 110 2.87 1.33 11.30
C TYR A 110 3.01 1.81 12.73
N VAL A 111 1.88 1.93 13.41
CA VAL A 111 1.80 2.27 14.83
C VAL A 111 0.88 1.25 15.49
N ASN A 112 1.25 0.77 16.66
CA ASN A 112 0.41 -0.10 17.46
C ASN A 112 0.49 0.23 18.96
N ALA A 113 -0.57 -0.12 19.66
CA ALA A 113 -0.55 -0.22 21.11
C ALA A 113 0.10 -1.55 21.50
N MET A 114 1.12 -1.55 22.36
CA MET A 114 1.86 -2.76 22.73
C MET A 114 1.06 -3.79 23.54
N ALA A 115 -0.02 -3.38 24.20
CA ALA A 115 -1.03 -4.20 24.82
C ALA A 115 -2.24 -3.36 25.18
N ILE A 116 -3.42 -3.99 25.30
CA ILE A 116 -4.61 -3.32 25.83
C ILE A 116 -4.30 -2.82 27.26
N GLY A 117 -4.46 -1.53 27.49
CA GLY A 117 -4.15 -0.89 28.78
C GLY A 117 -2.69 -0.46 28.97
N SER A 118 -1.80 -0.74 28.02
CA SER A 118 -0.44 -0.18 28.04
C SER A 118 -0.43 1.25 27.50
N THR A 119 0.34 2.13 28.14
CA THR A 119 0.65 3.47 27.61
C THR A 119 1.78 3.45 26.60
N ALA A 120 2.42 2.31 26.38
CA ALA A 120 3.52 2.17 25.44
C ALA A 120 2.99 2.05 24.00
N ILE A 121 3.56 2.84 23.09
CA ILE A 121 3.28 2.84 21.66
C ILE A 121 4.53 2.37 20.93
N SER A 122 4.36 1.43 20.02
CA SER A 122 5.41 1.03 19.08
C SER A 122 5.14 1.61 17.70
N ARG A 123 6.18 1.97 17.01
CA ARG A 123 6.12 2.40 15.60
C ARG A 123 7.18 1.69 14.78
N SER A 124 6.85 1.43 13.53
CA SER A 124 7.75 0.83 12.54
C SER A 124 7.67 1.61 11.24
N LYS A 125 8.83 1.83 10.62
CA LYS A 125 8.94 2.32 9.24
C LYS A 125 9.58 1.24 8.41
N ARG A 126 9.03 0.96 7.24
CA ARG A 126 9.54 -0.07 6.36
C ARG A 126 9.61 0.40 4.93
N ALA A 127 10.69 0.03 4.24
CA ALA A 127 10.81 0.06 2.80
C ALA A 127 10.85 -1.38 2.31
N CYS A 128 10.07 -1.69 1.29
CA CYS A 128 9.94 -3.02 0.72
C CYS A 128 10.23 -2.99 -0.77
N LYS A 129 10.78 -4.09 -1.29
CA LYS A 129 11.01 -4.28 -2.72
C LYS A 129 10.61 -5.70 -3.11
N ASP A 130 9.90 -5.80 -4.23
CA ASP A 130 9.69 -7.03 -4.98
C ASP A 130 10.26 -6.84 -6.38
N SER A 131 11.07 -7.78 -6.86
CA SER A 131 11.71 -7.71 -8.17
C SER A 131 10.76 -8.04 -9.33
N THR A 132 9.51 -8.43 -9.05
CA THR A 132 8.51 -8.67 -10.09
C THR A 132 8.22 -7.39 -10.87
N THR A 133 8.31 -7.46 -12.19
CA THR A 133 8.07 -6.32 -13.10
C THR A 133 6.64 -6.27 -13.64
N ALA A 134 5.92 -7.40 -13.61
CA ALA A 134 4.51 -7.41 -13.97
C ALA A 134 3.67 -6.57 -12.99
N GLN A 135 2.64 -5.90 -13.49
CA GLN A 135 1.69 -5.23 -12.63
C GLN A 135 0.91 -6.24 -11.79
N PHE A 136 0.70 -5.93 -10.51
CA PHE A 136 -0.21 -6.71 -9.70
C PHE A 136 -1.66 -6.26 -9.92
N THR A 137 -2.60 -7.19 -9.80
CA THR A 137 -4.04 -6.97 -10.02
C THR A 137 -4.85 -7.03 -8.74
N SER A 138 -4.25 -7.48 -7.65
CA SER A 138 -4.90 -7.47 -6.34
C SER A 138 -3.88 -7.27 -5.21
N LEU A 139 -4.38 -6.72 -4.11
CA LEU A 139 -3.65 -6.53 -2.86
C LEU A 139 -4.35 -7.34 -1.79
N ARG A 140 -3.62 -8.20 -1.11
CA ARG A 140 -4.14 -9.01 -0.02
C ARG A 140 -3.47 -8.63 1.29
N PHE A 141 -4.27 -8.13 2.19
CA PHE A 141 -3.87 -7.86 3.56
C PHE A 141 -4.17 -9.06 4.45
N ARG A 142 -3.16 -9.59 5.13
CA ARG A 142 -3.30 -10.77 6.00
C ARG A 142 -2.25 -10.78 7.11
N MET A 143 -2.40 -11.69 8.06
CA MET A 143 -1.33 -11.98 9.01
C MET A 143 -0.24 -12.83 8.37
N HIS A 144 1.00 -12.60 8.77
CA HIS A 144 2.15 -13.35 8.29
C HIS A 144 1.99 -14.86 8.52
N THR A 145 2.38 -15.66 7.53
CA THR A 145 2.30 -17.14 7.51
C THR A 145 0.90 -17.78 7.47
N GLY A 146 -0.18 -17.00 7.43
CA GLY A 146 -1.53 -17.53 7.20
C GLY A 146 -2.10 -18.48 8.29
N ALA A 147 -1.37 -18.67 9.38
CA ALA A 147 -1.80 -19.53 10.48
C ALA A 147 -2.56 -18.80 11.60
N THR A 148 -2.63 -17.48 11.51
CA THR A 148 -3.27 -16.62 12.51
C THR A 148 -4.36 -15.81 11.85
N ASN A 149 -5.47 -15.63 12.55
CA ASN A 149 -6.60 -14.88 12.03
C ASN A 149 -6.29 -13.38 11.99
N THR A 150 -6.69 -12.74 10.91
CA THR A 150 -7.06 -11.32 10.91
C THR A 150 -8.39 -11.23 11.63
N ILE A 151 -8.47 -10.44 12.69
CA ILE A 151 -9.63 -10.40 13.58
C ILE A 151 -10.78 -9.61 12.94
N ALA A 152 -12.01 -9.90 13.33
CA ALA A 152 -13.20 -9.14 12.98
C ALA A 152 -12.97 -7.65 13.26
N ASP A 153 -13.67 -6.78 12.53
CA ASP A 153 -13.54 -5.33 12.56
C ASP A 153 -12.23 -4.76 11.98
N SER A 154 -11.27 -5.63 11.57
CA SER A 154 -10.12 -5.17 10.79
C SER A 154 -10.58 -4.59 9.46
N ASN A 155 -10.08 -3.40 9.11
CA ASN A 155 -10.37 -2.70 7.87
C ASN A 155 -9.14 -2.58 6.98
N PHE A 156 -9.34 -2.73 5.69
CA PHE A 156 -8.33 -2.50 4.66
C PHE A 156 -8.90 -1.63 3.55
N THR A 157 -8.35 -0.44 3.38
CA THR A 157 -8.77 0.54 2.37
C THR A 157 -7.61 0.85 1.43
N VAL A 158 -7.89 0.86 0.15
CA VAL A 158 -6.93 1.11 -0.92
C VAL A 158 -7.43 2.25 -1.80
N LEU A 159 -6.58 3.25 -2.01
CA LEU A 159 -6.75 4.28 -3.00
C LEU A 159 -5.73 4.04 -4.12
N GLY A 160 -6.14 4.18 -5.37
CA GLY A 160 -5.27 4.12 -6.52
C GLY A 160 -5.06 5.50 -7.12
N SER A 161 -3.87 5.75 -7.64
CA SER A 161 -3.60 6.94 -8.46
C SER A 161 -3.54 6.56 -9.93
N ASP A 162 -4.09 7.41 -10.79
CA ASP A 162 -4.05 7.20 -12.23
C ASP A 162 -2.62 7.09 -12.75
N GLU A 163 -2.45 6.23 -13.74
CA GLU A 163 -1.18 6.01 -14.43
C GLU A 163 -0.66 7.28 -15.08
N VAL A 164 -1.56 8.07 -15.56
CA VAL A 164 -1.23 9.28 -16.28
C VAL A 164 -1.11 10.43 -15.29
N LEU A 165 0.11 10.68 -14.90
CA LEU A 165 0.47 11.81 -14.03
C LEU A 165 0.01 13.17 -14.59
N TYR A 166 -0.41 13.22 -15.84
CA TYR A 166 -0.74 14.43 -16.58
C TYR A 166 -1.83 14.21 -17.64
N VAL A 167 -2.88 13.45 -17.39
CA VAL A 167 -4.06 13.60 -18.24
C VAL A 167 -4.77 14.87 -17.82
N VAL A 168 -4.44 15.90 -18.54
CA VAL A 168 -5.30 17.07 -18.59
C VAL A 168 -6.60 16.59 -19.28
N GLN A 169 -7.74 16.78 -18.63
CA GLN A 169 -9.01 16.33 -19.19
C GLN A 169 -9.26 16.99 -20.54
N ASP A 170 -9.85 16.25 -21.46
CA ASP A 170 -10.33 16.81 -22.73
C ASP A 170 -11.20 18.04 -22.48
N GLY A 171 -10.93 19.11 -23.21
CA GLY A 171 -11.58 20.39 -23.02
C GLY A 171 -10.86 21.33 -22.05
N ALA A 172 -9.78 20.89 -21.36
CA ALA A 172 -8.99 21.81 -20.58
C ALA A 172 -8.23 22.79 -21.49
N ILE A 173 -8.15 24.03 -21.03
CA ILE A 173 -7.47 25.12 -21.75
C ILE A 173 -6.17 25.43 -21.03
N PHE A 174 -5.09 25.52 -21.80
CA PHE A 174 -3.79 25.99 -21.35
C PHE A 174 -3.47 27.32 -22.03
N TYR A 175 -3.09 28.32 -21.25
CA TYR A 175 -2.64 29.61 -21.75
C TYR A 175 -1.14 29.71 -21.61
N GLU A 176 -0.44 29.87 -22.75
CA GLU A 176 1.00 30.06 -22.80
C GLU A 176 1.31 31.56 -22.72
N LYS A 177 1.77 32.00 -21.58
CA LYS A 177 1.94 33.39 -21.24
C LYS A 177 3.03 34.09 -22.07
N ASP A 178 4.05 33.35 -22.51
CA ASP A 178 5.19 33.87 -23.21
C ASP A 178 4.88 34.16 -24.69
N THR A 179 3.95 33.43 -25.28
CA THR A 179 3.54 33.53 -26.66
C THR A 179 2.17 34.16 -26.86
N ASN A 180 1.41 34.38 -25.76
CA ASN A 180 0.01 34.80 -25.78
C ASN A 180 -0.91 33.83 -26.55
N LYS A 181 -0.62 32.54 -26.52
CA LYS A 181 -1.40 31.52 -27.19
C LYS A 181 -2.25 30.73 -26.23
N GLU A 182 -3.41 30.32 -26.71
CA GLU A 182 -4.30 29.43 -26.01
C GLU A 182 -4.34 28.08 -26.71
N TYR A 183 -4.40 27.04 -25.96
CA TYR A 183 -4.49 25.66 -26.45
C TYR A 183 -5.60 24.92 -25.74
N ILE A 184 -6.32 24.08 -26.46
CA ILE A 184 -7.27 23.14 -25.93
C ILE A 184 -6.77 21.72 -26.14
N ILE A 185 -6.96 20.86 -25.12
CA ILE A 185 -6.65 19.44 -25.28
C ILE A 185 -7.89 18.68 -25.74
N SER A 186 -7.70 17.86 -26.76
CA SER A 186 -8.70 16.91 -27.25
C SER A 186 -7.99 15.63 -27.69
N ASN A 187 -8.48 14.46 -27.25
CA ASN A 187 -7.86 13.16 -27.53
C ASN A 187 -6.33 13.13 -27.24
N ASN A 188 -5.94 13.63 -26.09
CA ASN A 188 -4.54 13.75 -25.66
C ASN A 188 -3.65 14.62 -26.59
N THR A 189 -4.22 15.47 -27.44
CA THR A 189 -3.49 16.37 -28.34
C THR A 189 -3.85 17.82 -28.04
N TRP A 190 -2.82 18.66 -27.86
CA TRP A 190 -3.00 20.08 -27.71
C TRP A 190 -3.15 20.74 -29.08
N THR A 191 -4.21 21.50 -29.25
CA THR A 191 -4.50 22.29 -30.46
C THR A 191 -4.57 23.75 -30.09
N GLU A 192 -3.86 24.60 -30.82
CA GLU A 192 -3.91 26.06 -30.67
C GLU A 192 -5.31 26.56 -31.06
N LEU A 193 -5.90 27.44 -30.26
CA LEU A 193 -7.20 28.07 -30.47
C LEU A 193 -7.14 29.32 -31.35
#